data_2ec9309e564827c02e5883b6e3c4e370
#
_entry.id   2ec9309e564827c02e5883b6e3c4e370
#
_cell.length_a   1.000
_cell.length_b   1.000
_cell.length_c   1.000
_cell.angle_alpha   90.00
_cell.angle_beta   90.00
_cell.angle_gamma   90.00
#
_symmetry.space_group_name_H-M   'P 1'
#
loop_
_entity.id
_entity.type
_entity.pdbx_description
1 polymer ?
#
loop_
_entity_poly.entity_id
_entity_poly.type
_entity_poly.pdbx_seq_one_letter_code
_entity_poly.pdbx_strand_id
1 'polypeptide(L)'
;HLSTRRQRQMCIRDSHKLDINKIGLSDFGNPEGYNSRQVYGWCKRYNNSKTEELKEMEIVMDWLKSNISQSKYVSLIHNDFKYDNLVLDENDLSIKAILDWEMCTIGDPFMDLGTSLAYWIQHNDPDFIKGVGLNITLDSNNPTRNKILNLYSEKFGNKIENIVFYFVFGLFKIAVIVQQIFFRYKNGFTKDARFKHLNLVVKAYSFLAIKSIEKQKIEL
;
A
#
# COMPACT_ATOMS: atom_id res chain seq x y z
N HIS A 1 6.28 -20.29 -15.73
CA HIS A 1 6.10 -18.85 -15.49
C HIS A 1 4.85 -18.46 -14.66
N LEU A 2 3.75 -19.22 -14.73
CA LEU A 2 2.54 -18.95 -13.90
C LEU A 2 2.72 -19.35 -12.42
N SER A 3 3.54 -20.36 -12.12
CA SER A 3 3.78 -20.82 -10.74
C SER A 3 4.58 -19.81 -9.91
N THR A 4 5.61 -19.21 -10.50
CA THR A 4 6.47 -18.20 -9.87
C THR A 4 5.76 -16.89 -9.58
N ARG A 5 4.83 -16.49 -10.47
CA ARG A 5 3.98 -15.31 -10.23
C ARG A 5 2.99 -15.53 -9.09
N ARG A 6 2.45 -16.74 -8.94
CA ARG A 6 1.62 -17.14 -7.79
C ARG A 6 2.40 -17.14 -6.48
N GLN A 7 3.66 -17.57 -6.49
CA GLN A 7 4.52 -17.57 -5.30
C GLN A 7 4.81 -16.16 -4.79
N ARG A 8 5.08 -15.19 -5.68
CA ARG A 8 5.35 -13.79 -5.31
C ARG A 8 4.22 -13.11 -4.55
N GLN A 9 2.97 -13.48 -4.85
CA GLN A 9 1.77 -12.90 -4.22
C GLN A 9 1.40 -13.59 -2.91
N MET A 10 2.07 -14.70 -2.57
CA MET A 10 1.77 -15.51 -1.40
C MET A 10 2.64 -15.17 -0.19
N CYS A 11 3.81 -14.58 -0.40
CA CYS A 11 4.75 -14.32 0.69
C CYS A 11 4.23 -13.33 1.73
N ILE A 12 3.54 -12.27 1.30
CA ILE A 12 2.88 -11.36 2.26
C ILE A 12 1.85 -12.11 3.11
N ARG A 13 1.05 -13.00 2.48
CA ARG A 13 0.06 -13.81 3.19
C ARG A 13 0.71 -14.82 4.14
N ASP A 14 1.88 -15.33 3.80
CA ASP A 14 2.58 -16.30 4.65
C ASP A 14 3.06 -15.65 5.94
N SER A 15 3.58 -14.42 5.90
CA SER A 15 3.84 -13.63 7.11
C SER A 15 2.56 -13.34 7.90
N HIS A 16 1.43 -13.05 7.23
CA HIS A 16 0.15 -12.81 7.87
C HIS A 16 -0.49 -14.04 8.54
N LYS A 17 -0.01 -15.24 8.24
CA LYS A 17 -0.45 -16.50 8.88
C LYS A 17 0.45 -17.00 9.99
N LEU A 18 1.55 -16.34 10.25
CA LEU A 18 2.42 -16.70 11.35
C LEU A 18 1.66 -16.57 12.68
N ASP A 19 1.78 -17.60 13.49
CA ASP A 19 1.29 -17.56 14.87
C ASP A 19 2.26 -16.72 15.72
N ILE A 20 1.91 -15.44 15.90
CA ILE A 20 2.75 -14.45 16.59
C ILE A 20 3.12 -14.87 18.03
N ASN A 21 2.28 -15.67 18.69
CA ASN A 21 2.55 -16.17 20.04
C ASN A 21 3.61 -17.28 20.00
N LYS A 22 3.50 -18.22 19.04
CA LYS A 22 4.47 -19.31 18.90
C LYS A 22 5.86 -18.85 18.53
N ILE A 23 5.97 -17.74 17.78
CA ILE A 23 7.26 -17.18 17.36
C ILE A 23 7.78 -16.08 18.30
N GLY A 24 7.11 -15.84 19.44
CA GLY A 24 7.56 -14.91 20.47
C GLY A 24 7.45 -13.41 20.09
N LEU A 25 6.49 -13.05 19.23
CA LEU A 25 6.28 -11.66 18.78
C LEU A 25 4.97 -11.05 19.30
N SER A 26 4.37 -11.61 20.35
CA SER A 26 3.10 -11.12 20.90
C SER A 26 3.16 -9.68 21.44
N ASP A 27 4.34 -9.20 21.83
CA ASP A 27 4.62 -7.86 22.36
C ASP A 27 5.32 -6.93 21.33
N PHE A 28 5.52 -7.39 20.09
CA PHE A 28 6.23 -6.64 19.04
C PHE A 28 5.44 -5.47 18.46
N GLY A 29 4.27 -5.16 18.98
CA GLY A 29 3.46 -4.04 18.50
C GLY A 29 2.21 -3.82 19.34
N ASN A 30 1.38 -2.87 18.93
CA ASN A 30 0.10 -2.61 19.55
C ASN A 30 -1.02 -2.77 18.52
N PRO A 31 -1.70 -3.92 18.42
CA PRO A 31 -2.76 -4.17 17.45
C PRO A 31 -4.07 -3.45 17.78
N GLU A 32 -4.35 -3.15 19.06
CA GLU A 32 -5.59 -2.49 19.45
C GLU A 32 -5.68 -1.09 18.83
N GLY A 33 -6.79 -0.79 18.15
CA GLY A 33 -7.00 0.49 17.47
C GLY A 33 -5.99 0.81 16.36
N TYR A 34 -5.29 -0.20 15.82
CA TYR A 34 -4.24 -0.03 14.83
C TYR A 34 -4.69 0.82 13.65
N ASN A 35 -5.82 0.49 13.02
CA ASN A 35 -6.32 1.18 11.82
C ASN A 35 -6.59 2.67 12.11
N SER A 36 -7.22 2.98 13.23
CA SER A 36 -7.47 4.38 13.65
C SER A 36 -6.16 5.15 13.81
N ARG A 37 -5.20 4.57 14.55
CA ARG A 37 -3.89 5.23 14.75
C ARG A 37 -3.16 5.46 13.43
N GLN A 38 -3.23 4.52 12.49
CA GLN A 38 -2.62 4.68 11.17
C GLN A 38 -3.29 5.81 10.39
N VAL A 39 -4.63 5.83 10.30
CA VAL A 39 -5.36 6.90 9.57
C VAL A 39 -5.01 8.28 10.16
N TYR A 40 -5.18 8.47 11.47
CA TYR A 40 -4.89 9.77 12.09
C TYR A 40 -3.41 10.13 12.03
N GLY A 41 -2.52 9.17 12.20
CA GLY A 41 -1.08 9.38 12.12
C GLY A 41 -0.63 9.84 10.73
N TRP A 42 -1.15 9.24 9.66
CA TRP A 42 -0.83 9.64 8.29
C TRP A 42 -1.49 10.97 7.90
N CYS A 43 -2.71 11.27 8.38
CA CYS A 43 -3.33 12.60 8.23
C CYS A 43 -2.46 13.68 8.88
N LYS A 44 -1.94 13.43 10.08
CA LYS A 44 -1.02 14.37 10.74
C LYS A 44 0.28 14.58 9.94
N ARG A 45 0.87 13.50 9.39
CA ARG A 45 2.07 13.61 8.54
C ARG A 45 1.81 14.44 7.28
N TYR A 46 0.66 14.25 6.62
CA TYR A 46 0.25 15.07 5.49
C TYR A 46 0.17 16.54 5.86
N ASN A 47 -0.60 16.89 6.90
CA ASN A 47 -0.78 18.27 7.34
C ASN A 47 0.55 18.96 7.70
N ASN A 48 1.50 18.23 8.27
CA ASN A 48 2.83 18.73 8.59
C ASN A 48 3.75 18.93 7.36
N SER A 49 3.41 18.34 6.23
CA SER A 49 4.25 18.36 5.02
C SER A 49 3.56 18.96 3.81
N LYS A 50 2.29 19.39 3.92
CA LYS A 50 1.61 20.01 2.77
C LYS A 50 2.28 21.31 2.36
N THR A 51 2.38 21.53 1.05
CA THR A 51 3.04 22.68 0.43
C THR A 51 2.07 23.57 -0.34
N GLU A 52 0.88 23.08 -0.57
CA GLU A 52 -0.28 23.76 -1.18
C GLU A 52 -1.56 23.08 -0.67
N GLU A 53 -2.69 23.76 -0.79
CA GLU A 53 -4.00 23.17 -0.52
C GLU A 53 -4.38 22.24 -1.68
N LEU A 54 -4.68 20.98 -1.39
CA LEU A 54 -5.12 19.99 -2.35
C LEU A 54 -6.44 19.38 -1.87
N LYS A 55 -7.55 19.84 -2.45
CA LYS A 55 -8.92 19.44 -2.06
C LYS A 55 -9.13 17.93 -2.10
N GLU A 56 -8.52 17.26 -3.07
CA GLU A 56 -8.58 15.82 -3.23
C GLU A 56 -8.02 15.07 -2.01
N MET A 57 -6.93 15.56 -1.43
CA MET A 57 -6.36 14.96 -0.22
C MET A 57 -7.25 15.19 1.00
N GLU A 58 -7.88 16.36 1.12
CA GLU A 58 -8.83 16.63 2.21
C GLU A 58 -10.04 15.69 2.13
N ILE A 59 -10.63 15.52 0.94
CA ILE A 59 -11.74 14.58 0.71
C ILE A 59 -11.34 13.15 1.10
N VAL A 60 -10.15 12.71 0.68
CA VAL A 60 -9.65 11.37 1.01
C VAL A 60 -9.43 11.20 2.52
N MET A 61 -8.85 12.20 3.19
CA MET A 61 -8.64 12.16 4.65
C MET A 61 -9.97 12.06 5.41
N ASP A 62 -10.95 12.87 5.02
CA ASP A 62 -12.25 12.87 5.71
C ASP A 62 -13.03 11.59 5.46
N TRP A 63 -12.96 11.05 4.24
CA TRP A 63 -13.55 9.77 3.92
C TRP A 63 -12.89 8.63 4.73
N LEU A 64 -11.54 8.60 4.81
CA LEU A 64 -10.83 7.60 5.60
C LEU A 64 -11.19 7.65 7.08
N LYS A 65 -11.27 8.84 7.68
CA LYS A 65 -11.69 9.00 9.10
C LYS A 65 -13.11 8.51 9.34
N SER A 66 -14.02 8.74 8.38
CA SER A 66 -15.43 8.36 8.49
C SER A 66 -15.69 6.88 8.21
N ASN A 67 -14.74 6.16 7.60
CA ASN A 67 -14.91 4.77 7.16
C ASN A 67 -13.87 3.81 7.77
N ILE A 68 -13.29 4.15 8.93
CA ILE A 68 -12.27 3.32 9.57
C ILE A 68 -12.80 1.90 9.77
N SER A 69 -12.17 0.93 9.10
CA SER A 69 -12.51 -0.48 9.28
C SER A 69 -11.98 -0.99 10.61
N GLN A 70 -12.81 -1.75 11.34
CA GLN A 70 -12.38 -2.45 12.54
C GLN A 70 -11.61 -3.71 12.13
N SER A 71 -10.40 -3.86 12.62
CA SER A 71 -9.63 -5.08 12.37
C SER A 71 -10.22 -6.25 13.16
N LYS A 72 -10.43 -7.36 12.45
CA LYS A 72 -10.81 -8.66 13.04
C LYS A 72 -9.60 -9.59 13.16
N TYR A 73 -8.48 -9.20 12.56
CA TYR A 73 -7.28 -10.03 12.43
C TYR A 73 -6.06 -9.27 12.92
N VAL A 74 -5.14 -10.01 13.52
CA VAL A 74 -3.87 -9.52 14.04
C VAL A 74 -2.76 -10.39 13.49
N SER A 75 -1.78 -9.78 12.82
CA SER A 75 -0.70 -10.50 12.14
C SER A 75 0.61 -9.71 12.19
N LEU A 76 1.72 -10.41 11.94
CA LEU A 76 2.96 -9.73 11.56
C LEU A 76 2.79 -9.14 10.16
N ILE A 77 2.94 -7.83 10.05
CA ILE A 77 2.78 -7.07 8.81
C ILE A 77 4.09 -6.40 8.42
N HIS A 78 4.35 -6.30 7.13
CA HIS A 78 5.57 -5.72 6.57
C HIS A 78 5.50 -4.19 6.47
N ASN A 79 4.33 -3.64 6.15
CA ASN A 79 4.05 -2.22 5.92
C ASN A 79 4.69 -1.57 4.68
N ASP A 80 5.58 -2.25 3.97
CA ASP A 80 6.18 -1.77 2.71
C ASP A 80 6.41 -2.91 1.72
N PHE A 81 5.46 -3.84 1.63
CA PHE A 81 5.56 -4.99 0.74
C PHE A 81 5.32 -4.57 -0.72
N LYS A 82 6.40 -4.58 -1.50
CA LYS A 82 6.43 -4.23 -2.93
C LYS A 82 7.52 -5.01 -3.65
N TYR A 83 7.53 -4.97 -4.98
CA TYR A 83 8.53 -5.70 -5.78
C TYR A 83 9.98 -5.35 -5.45
N ASP A 84 10.28 -4.08 -5.17
CA ASP A 84 11.63 -3.62 -4.87
C ASP A 84 12.22 -4.27 -3.62
N ASN A 85 11.37 -4.79 -2.75
CA ASN A 85 11.74 -5.45 -1.49
C ASN A 85 11.78 -6.98 -1.63
N LEU A 86 11.84 -7.52 -2.86
CA LEU A 86 11.92 -8.95 -3.11
C LEU A 86 13.24 -9.34 -3.76
N VAL A 87 13.89 -10.37 -3.24
CA VAL A 87 15.02 -11.05 -3.88
C VAL A 87 14.49 -12.30 -4.56
N LEU A 88 14.73 -12.40 -5.87
CA LEU A 88 14.28 -13.52 -6.70
C LEU A 88 15.45 -14.41 -7.08
N ASP A 89 15.19 -15.70 -7.26
CA ASP A 89 16.12 -16.62 -7.91
C ASP A 89 16.24 -16.29 -9.39
N GLU A 90 17.46 -16.30 -9.92
CA GLU A 90 17.73 -15.95 -11.32
C GLU A 90 17.17 -16.97 -12.32
N ASN A 91 17.07 -18.24 -11.91
CA ASN A 91 16.67 -19.32 -12.81
C ASN A 91 15.15 -19.51 -12.89
N ASP A 92 14.48 -19.52 -11.74
CA ASP A 92 13.05 -19.84 -11.68
C ASP A 92 12.17 -18.67 -11.17
N LEU A 93 12.81 -17.54 -10.83
CA LEU A 93 12.17 -16.35 -10.28
C LEU A 93 11.39 -16.60 -8.99
N SER A 94 11.67 -17.69 -8.27
CA SER A 94 11.12 -17.91 -6.92
C SER A 94 11.63 -16.85 -5.94
N ILE A 95 10.84 -16.55 -4.93
CA ILE A 95 11.25 -15.57 -3.90
C ILE A 95 12.21 -16.26 -2.95
N LYS A 96 13.43 -15.73 -2.87
CA LYS A 96 14.46 -16.15 -1.93
C LYS A 96 14.42 -15.38 -0.62
N ALA A 97 14.09 -14.09 -0.67
CA ALA A 97 14.01 -13.26 0.53
C ALA A 97 13.02 -12.09 0.33
N ILE A 98 12.51 -11.60 1.44
CA ILE A 98 11.81 -10.32 1.56
C ILE A 98 12.72 -9.41 2.38
N LEU A 99 13.02 -8.23 1.83
CA LEU A 99 13.90 -7.22 2.42
C LEU A 99 13.10 -6.10 3.07
N ASP A 100 13.81 -5.27 3.85
CA ASP A 100 13.30 -3.99 4.37
C ASP A 100 12.14 -4.13 5.39
N TRP A 101 12.38 -4.94 6.40
CA TRP A 101 11.46 -5.18 7.51
C TRP A 101 11.45 -4.08 8.57
N GLU A 102 12.12 -2.95 8.36
CA GLU A 102 12.25 -1.89 9.36
C GLU A 102 10.92 -1.26 9.79
N MET A 103 9.89 -1.34 8.94
CA MET A 103 8.54 -0.86 9.23
C MET A 103 7.59 -1.94 9.74
N CYS A 104 8.08 -3.16 9.95
CA CYS A 104 7.23 -4.27 10.38
C CYS A 104 6.70 -4.07 11.80
N THR A 105 5.54 -4.61 12.06
CA THR A 105 4.88 -4.59 13.36
C THR A 105 3.76 -5.62 13.44
N ILE A 106 3.11 -5.71 14.58
CA ILE A 106 1.86 -6.45 14.72
C ILE A 106 0.68 -5.50 14.44
N GLY A 107 -0.15 -5.86 13.45
CA GLY A 107 -1.27 -5.01 13.03
C GLY A 107 -2.28 -5.76 12.16
N ASP A 108 -3.12 -4.98 11.46
CA ASP A 108 -4.13 -5.52 10.55
C ASP A 108 -3.50 -5.94 9.21
N PRO A 109 -3.55 -7.23 8.84
CA PRO A 109 -2.97 -7.72 7.59
C PRO A 109 -3.57 -7.08 6.34
N PHE A 110 -4.80 -6.58 6.41
CA PHE A 110 -5.46 -5.97 5.26
C PHE A 110 -4.99 -4.52 5.01
N MET A 111 -4.47 -3.84 6.02
CA MET A 111 -3.75 -2.57 5.84
C MET A 111 -2.46 -2.77 5.02
N ASP A 112 -1.76 -3.85 5.28
CA ASP A 112 -0.56 -4.23 4.54
C ASP A 112 -0.88 -4.64 3.10
N LEU A 113 -1.89 -5.51 2.91
CA LEU A 113 -2.38 -5.88 1.59
C LEU A 113 -2.85 -4.66 0.79
N GLY A 114 -3.64 -3.76 1.38
CA GLY A 114 -4.13 -2.55 0.73
C GLY A 114 -3.00 -1.65 0.26
N THR A 115 -1.94 -1.49 1.08
CA THR A 115 -0.72 -0.76 0.70
C THR A 115 0.00 -1.44 -0.46
N SER A 116 0.13 -2.76 -0.44
CA SER A 116 0.76 -3.53 -1.53
C SER A 116 -0.02 -3.39 -2.84
N LEU A 117 -1.36 -3.44 -2.78
CA LEU A 117 -2.22 -3.22 -3.95
C LEU A 117 -2.14 -1.77 -4.48
N ALA A 118 -1.88 -0.80 -3.61
CA ALA A 118 -1.71 0.60 -4.01
C ALA A 118 -0.38 0.85 -4.75
N TYR A 119 0.68 0.10 -4.44
CA TYR A 119 1.92 0.08 -5.25
C TYR A 119 1.73 -0.62 -6.60
N TRP A 120 0.68 -1.44 -6.74
CA TRP A 120 0.41 -2.22 -7.94
C TRP A 120 -0.33 -1.39 -8.98
N ILE A 121 0.41 -0.68 -9.82
CA ILE A 121 -0.15 0.01 -10.99
C ILE A 121 -0.30 -1.00 -12.11
N GLN A 122 -1.47 -1.07 -12.72
CA GLN A 122 -1.81 -2.08 -13.72
C GLN A 122 -2.10 -1.43 -15.09
N HIS A 123 -2.00 -2.22 -16.18
CA HIS A 123 -2.07 -1.72 -17.56
C HIS A 123 -3.38 -1.00 -17.89
N ASN A 124 -4.49 -1.36 -17.26
CA ASN A 124 -5.81 -0.74 -17.46
C ASN A 124 -6.10 0.40 -16.47
N ASP A 125 -5.13 0.81 -15.65
CA ASP A 125 -5.28 2.03 -14.85
C ASP A 125 -5.29 3.28 -15.75
N PRO A 126 -5.89 4.39 -15.29
CA PRO A 126 -5.85 5.65 -16.00
C PRO A 126 -4.43 6.14 -16.32
N ASP A 127 -4.24 6.78 -17.48
CA ASP A 127 -2.90 7.19 -17.95
C ASP A 127 -2.18 8.12 -17.00
N PHE A 128 -2.90 8.96 -16.25
CA PHE A 128 -2.30 9.88 -15.30
C PHE A 128 -1.55 9.18 -14.15
N ILE A 129 -1.94 7.94 -13.78
CA ILE A 129 -1.23 7.18 -12.75
C ILE A 129 -0.11 6.31 -13.35
N LYS A 130 -0.29 5.81 -14.57
CA LYS A 130 0.73 4.99 -15.25
C LYS A 130 2.04 5.74 -15.48
N GLY A 131 1.98 7.06 -15.64
CA GLY A 131 3.14 7.92 -15.86
C GLY A 131 3.95 8.29 -14.60
N VAL A 132 3.49 7.93 -13.40
CA VAL A 132 4.07 8.47 -12.16
C VAL A 132 4.73 7.43 -11.23
N GLY A 133 4.80 6.17 -11.61
CA GLY A 133 5.33 5.11 -10.74
C GLY A 133 6.48 4.30 -11.35
N LEU A 134 7.08 3.45 -10.52
CA LEU A 134 7.95 2.37 -10.97
C LEU A 134 7.08 1.34 -11.72
N ASN A 135 7.16 1.37 -13.04
CA ASN A 135 6.20 0.71 -13.94
C ASN A 135 6.42 -0.80 -14.11
N ILE A 136 7.11 -1.45 -13.18
CA ILE A 136 7.39 -2.90 -13.24
C ILE A 136 6.10 -3.74 -13.25
N THR A 137 5.00 -3.21 -12.73
CA THR A 137 3.70 -3.90 -12.66
C THR A 137 2.81 -3.66 -13.87
N LEU A 138 3.17 -2.74 -14.77
CA LEU A 138 2.36 -2.36 -15.95
C LEU A 138 2.29 -3.43 -17.05
N ASP A 139 3.18 -4.41 -17.06
CA ASP A 139 3.14 -5.50 -18.05
C ASP A 139 1.76 -6.17 -18.02
N SER A 140 1.12 -6.26 -19.19
CA SER A 140 -0.23 -6.85 -19.37
C SER A 140 -0.32 -8.32 -18.94
N ASN A 141 0.82 -9.01 -18.84
CA ASN A 141 0.90 -10.36 -18.31
C ASN A 141 0.88 -10.41 -16.78
N ASN A 142 1.03 -9.29 -16.08
CA ASN A 142 0.87 -9.24 -14.63
C ASN A 142 -0.62 -9.40 -14.26
N PRO A 143 -0.91 -10.02 -13.11
CA PRO A 143 -2.28 -10.14 -12.63
C PRO A 143 -2.86 -8.76 -12.28
N THR A 144 -4.16 -8.61 -12.44
CA THR A 144 -4.87 -7.42 -11.96
C THR A 144 -4.98 -7.44 -10.42
N ARG A 145 -5.28 -6.29 -9.82
CA ARG A 145 -5.51 -6.18 -8.37
C ARG A 145 -6.61 -7.13 -7.89
N ASN A 146 -7.70 -7.28 -8.65
CA ASN A 146 -8.77 -8.23 -8.31
C ASN A 146 -8.27 -9.67 -8.35
N LYS A 147 -7.40 -10.01 -9.29
CA LYS A 147 -6.80 -11.35 -9.34
C LYS A 147 -5.91 -11.61 -8.12
N ILE A 148 -5.11 -10.61 -7.71
CA ILE A 148 -4.28 -10.68 -6.49
C ILE A 148 -5.16 -10.84 -5.27
N LEU A 149 -6.20 -10.01 -5.14
CA LEU A 149 -7.14 -10.05 -4.03
C LEU A 149 -7.83 -11.42 -3.90
N ASN A 150 -8.29 -11.98 -5.03
CA ASN A 150 -8.95 -13.28 -5.03
C ASN A 150 -7.99 -14.40 -4.60
N LEU A 151 -6.75 -14.40 -5.11
CA LEU A 151 -5.72 -15.37 -4.71
C LEU A 151 -5.34 -15.23 -3.21
N TYR A 152 -5.27 -13.99 -2.72
CA TYR A 152 -5.01 -13.75 -1.31
C TYR A 152 -6.18 -14.25 -0.45
N SER A 153 -7.42 -13.90 -0.81
CA SER A 153 -8.64 -14.31 -0.07
C SER A 153 -8.80 -15.83 -0.02
N GLU A 154 -8.58 -16.50 -1.15
CA GLU A 154 -8.59 -17.97 -1.23
C GLU A 154 -7.58 -18.60 -0.26
N LYS A 155 -6.38 -18.06 -0.21
CA LYS A 155 -5.31 -18.58 0.65
C LYS A 155 -5.45 -18.14 2.11
N PHE A 156 -5.97 -16.96 2.36
CA PHE A 156 -6.25 -16.47 3.71
C PHE A 156 -7.41 -17.26 4.37
N GLY A 157 -8.33 -17.76 3.54
CA GLY A 157 -9.47 -18.57 3.97
C GLY A 157 -10.75 -17.77 4.26
N ASN A 158 -10.75 -16.46 4.01
CA ASN A 158 -11.90 -15.58 4.19
C ASN A 158 -11.95 -14.50 3.10
N LYS A 159 -13.18 -14.10 2.74
CA LYS A 159 -13.38 -12.93 1.90
C LYS A 159 -12.97 -11.66 2.66
N ILE A 160 -12.26 -10.76 1.98
CA ILE A 160 -11.85 -9.49 2.56
C ILE A 160 -12.99 -8.49 2.40
N GLU A 161 -13.54 -8.09 3.52
CA GLU A 161 -14.53 -7.02 3.59
C GLU A 161 -13.82 -5.66 3.50
N ASN A 162 -14.54 -4.63 3.04
CA ASN A 162 -14.07 -3.23 3.00
C ASN A 162 -12.74 -3.02 2.27
N ILE A 163 -12.42 -3.83 1.25
CA ILE A 163 -11.15 -3.72 0.52
C ILE A 163 -10.90 -2.31 -0.04
N VAL A 164 -11.96 -1.57 -0.36
CA VAL A 164 -11.86 -0.18 -0.82
C VAL A 164 -11.22 0.70 0.24
N PHE A 165 -11.60 0.56 1.52
CA PHE A 165 -10.95 1.30 2.61
C PHE A 165 -9.45 1.02 2.66
N TYR A 166 -9.05 -0.23 2.62
CA TYR A 166 -7.64 -0.63 2.70
C TYR A 166 -6.84 -0.14 1.50
N PHE A 167 -7.41 -0.22 0.31
CA PHE A 167 -6.78 0.27 -0.91
C PHE A 167 -6.64 1.79 -0.92
N VAL A 168 -7.70 2.52 -0.58
CA VAL A 168 -7.69 4.00 -0.48
C VAL A 168 -6.69 4.46 0.57
N PHE A 169 -6.61 3.77 1.73
CA PHE A 169 -5.58 4.04 2.73
C PHE A 169 -4.17 3.85 2.15
N GLY A 170 -3.93 2.77 1.41
CA GLY A 170 -2.64 2.51 0.75
C GLY A 170 -2.27 3.63 -0.23
N LEU A 171 -3.20 4.07 -1.08
CA LEU A 171 -2.99 5.19 -2.01
C LEU A 171 -2.68 6.49 -1.26
N PHE A 172 -3.43 6.78 -0.20
CA PHE A 172 -3.21 7.94 0.65
C PHE A 172 -1.83 7.89 1.33
N LYS A 173 -1.44 6.75 1.90
CA LYS A 173 -0.13 6.56 2.51
C LYS A 173 1.01 6.85 1.53
N ILE A 174 0.94 6.31 0.31
CA ILE A 174 1.93 6.57 -0.74
C ILE A 174 1.97 8.06 -1.10
N ALA A 175 0.79 8.69 -1.30
CA ALA A 175 0.71 10.13 -1.59
C ALA A 175 1.38 10.96 -0.49
N VAL A 176 1.18 10.61 0.80
CA VAL A 176 1.81 11.31 1.93
C VAL A 176 3.32 11.11 1.96
N ILE A 177 3.84 9.90 1.70
CA ILE A 177 5.28 9.64 1.59
C ILE A 177 5.89 10.54 0.50
N VAL A 178 5.29 10.56 -0.67
CA VAL A 178 5.73 11.39 -1.81
C VAL A 178 5.66 12.89 -1.45
N GLN A 179 4.59 13.31 -0.76
CA GLN A 179 4.44 14.70 -0.28
C GLN A 179 5.55 15.10 0.69
N GLN A 180 5.95 14.22 1.60
CA GLN A 180 7.06 14.49 2.53
C GLN A 180 8.39 14.65 1.80
N ILE A 181 8.64 13.86 0.75
CA ILE A 181 9.84 14.00 -0.10
C ILE A 181 9.80 15.33 -0.86
N PHE A 182 8.63 15.67 -1.46
CA PHE A 182 8.44 16.93 -2.15
C PHE A 182 8.60 18.14 -1.22
N PHE A 183 8.05 18.09 -0.02
CA PHE A 183 8.22 19.11 1.01
C PHE A 183 9.70 19.37 1.31
N ARG A 184 10.50 18.31 1.49
CA ARG A 184 11.95 18.43 1.73
C ARG A 184 12.66 19.08 0.53
N TYR A 185 12.28 18.71 -0.70
CA TYR A 185 12.82 19.34 -1.90
C TYR A 185 12.44 20.83 -2.00
N LYS A 186 11.17 21.16 -1.81
CA LYS A 186 10.66 22.53 -1.89
C LYS A 186 11.30 23.47 -0.85
N ASN A 187 11.65 22.94 0.33
CA ASN A 187 12.30 23.69 1.40
C ASN A 187 13.84 23.62 1.36
N GLY A 188 14.44 23.09 0.29
CA GLY A 188 15.89 23.07 0.10
C GLY A 188 16.67 22.07 0.93
N PHE A 189 15.99 21.12 1.64
CA PHE A 189 16.65 20.05 2.38
C PHE A 189 17.29 18.99 1.46
N THR A 190 16.87 18.95 0.20
CA THR A 190 17.48 18.16 -0.87
C THR A 190 17.41 18.92 -2.18
N LYS A 191 18.43 18.75 -3.04
CA LYS A 191 18.51 19.40 -4.36
C LYS A 191 18.33 18.42 -5.52
N ASP A 192 17.90 17.19 -5.24
CA ASP A 192 17.74 16.16 -6.27
C ASP A 192 16.61 16.55 -7.24
N ALA A 193 17.00 16.78 -8.50
CA ALA A 193 16.08 17.22 -9.55
C ALA A 193 14.92 16.24 -9.82
N ARG A 194 15.09 14.94 -9.48
CA ARG A 194 14.03 13.93 -9.60
C ARG A 194 12.80 14.26 -8.77
N PHE A 195 12.95 15.04 -7.71
CA PHE A 195 11.87 15.38 -6.79
C PHE A 195 11.06 16.62 -7.20
N LYS A 196 11.50 17.32 -8.26
CA LYS A 196 10.89 18.59 -8.70
C LYS A 196 9.39 18.50 -9.00
N HIS A 197 8.93 17.37 -9.52
CA HIS A 197 7.56 17.18 -9.99
C HIS A 197 6.75 16.18 -9.16
N LEU A 198 7.20 15.84 -7.96
CA LEU A 198 6.53 14.87 -7.10
C LEU A 198 5.13 15.32 -6.63
N ASN A 199 4.82 16.62 -6.65
CA ASN A 199 3.46 17.11 -6.43
C ASN A 199 2.45 16.55 -7.45
N LEU A 200 2.88 16.27 -8.70
CA LEU A 200 2.01 15.64 -9.70
C LEU A 200 1.72 14.18 -9.33
N VAL A 201 2.68 13.50 -8.73
CA VAL A 201 2.50 12.13 -8.20
C VAL A 201 1.48 12.15 -7.06
N VAL A 202 1.59 13.09 -6.12
CA VAL A 202 0.59 13.27 -5.03
C VAL A 202 -0.80 13.44 -5.60
N LYS A 203 -0.97 14.33 -6.60
CA LYS A 203 -2.25 14.56 -7.28
C LYS A 203 -2.77 13.29 -7.96
N ALA A 204 -1.93 12.56 -8.67
CA ALA A 204 -2.33 11.33 -9.35
C ALA A 204 -2.86 10.26 -8.36
N TYR A 205 -2.17 10.04 -7.25
CA TYR A 205 -2.62 9.09 -6.22
C TYR A 205 -3.92 9.54 -5.54
N SER A 206 -4.08 10.85 -5.26
CA SER A 206 -5.32 11.39 -4.67
C SER A 206 -6.52 11.24 -5.62
N PHE A 207 -6.34 11.49 -6.91
CA PHE A 207 -7.39 11.26 -7.92
C PHE A 207 -7.78 9.78 -8.03
N LEU A 208 -6.79 8.88 -8.00
CA LEU A 208 -7.05 7.44 -8.01
C LEU A 208 -7.86 7.02 -6.78
N ALA A 209 -7.52 7.56 -5.61
CA ALA A 209 -8.23 7.32 -4.36
C ALA A 209 -9.69 7.79 -4.44
N ILE A 210 -9.94 9.01 -4.93
CA ILE A 210 -11.32 9.53 -5.13
C ILE A 210 -12.11 8.64 -6.09
N LYS A 211 -11.53 8.27 -7.22
CA LYS A 211 -12.22 7.36 -8.18
C LYS A 211 -12.54 6.01 -7.55
N SER A 212 -11.67 5.47 -6.71
CA SER A 212 -11.92 4.25 -5.99
C SER A 212 -13.07 4.41 -4.98
N ILE A 213 -13.13 5.53 -4.27
CA ILE A 213 -14.23 5.88 -3.36
C ILE A 213 -15.55 5.97 -4.13
N GLU A 214 -15.60 6.74 -5.21
CA GLU A 214 -16.81 6.95 -6.01
C GLU A 214 -17.37 5.65 -6.62
N LYS A 215 -16.48 4.82 -7.16
CA LYS A 215 -16.87 3.58 -7.82
C LYS A 215 -17.00 2.38 -6.87
N GLN A 216 -16.57 2.50 -5.63
CA GLN A 216 -16.49 1.40 -4.65
C GLN A 216 -15.74 0.18 -5.19
N LYS A 217 -14.61 0.43 -5.90
CA LYS A 217 -13.78 -0.58 -6.57
C LYS A 217 -12.29 -0.27 -6.44
N ILE A 218 -11.47 -1.30 -6.54
CA ILE A 218 -10.01 -1.19 -6.60
C ILE A 218 -9.45 -1.26 -8.04
N GLU A 219 -10.31 -1.58 -9.02
CA GLU A 219 -10.03 -1.49 -10.48
C GLU A 219 -10.94 -0.44 -11.09
N LEU A 220 -10.40 0.43 -11.93
CA LEU A 220 -11.06 1.66 -12.38
C LEU A 220 -11.17 1.73 -13.90
#